data_2811d6dedbcaed9a1f4b6ba28bccc440
#
_entry.id   2811d6dedbcaed9a1f4b6ba28bccc440
#
_cell.length_a   1.000
_cell.length_b   1.000
_cell.length_c   1.000
_cell.angle_alpha   90.00
_cell.angle_beta   90.00
_cell.angle_gamma   90.00
#
_symmetry.space_group_name_H-M   'P 1'
#
loop_
_entity.id
_entity.type
_entity.pdbx_description
1 polymer ?
#
loop_
_entity_poly.entity_id
_entity_poly.type
_entity_poly.pdbx_seq_one_letter_code
_entity_poly.pdbx_strand_id
1 'polypeptide(L)'
;AGPMVNAINGKERLSGYQAALAEAGLTFSEGLVFETTYSYPAGLKLAERVKASGATAAVVTDDEVAVGLLNGLVNSGVNVPEDFEIITANNSVITEFTRPTLSSIEQPLYDLGAVSMRLLTKMMNKEEVEGKRVILPHGFVKRGSSK
;
A
#
# COMPACT_ATOMS: atom_id res chain seq x y z
N ALA A 1 -5.24 -0.27 4.34
CA ALA A 1 -5.77 0.94 4.98
C ALA A 1 -5.28 2.20 4.25
N GLY A 2 -6.13 3.18 4.06
CA GLY A 2 -5.81 4.45 3.39
C GLY A 2 -7.08 5.22 3.04
N PRO A 3 -7.00 6.50 2.60
CA PRO A 3 -8.15 7.25 2.17
C PRO A 3 -8.72 6.67 0.87
N MET A 4 -9.99 6.30 0.90
CA MET A 4 -10.68 5.66 -0.24
C MET A 4 -11.69 6.56 -0.94
N VAL A 5 -12.25 7.54 -0.24
CA VAL A 5 -13.50 8.20 -0.64
C VAL A 5 -13.41 9.01 -1.92
N ASN A 6 -12.23 9.53 -2.31
CA ASN A 6 -12.10 10.36 -3.51
C ASN A 6 -10.84 10.07 -4.37
N ALA A 7 -10.05 9.08 -4.04
CA ALA A 7 -8.85 8.75 -4.81
C ALA A 7 -9.15 7.62 -5.80
N ILE A 8 -8.99 7.89 -7.07
CA ILE A 8 -9.06 6.87 -8.14
C ILE A 8 -8.21 5.65 -7.76
N ASN A 9 -7.01 5.90 -7.23
CA ASN A 9 -6.08 4.86 -6.80
C ASN A 9 -6.60 4.02 -5.61
N GLY A 10 -7.41 4.58 -4.71
CA GLY A 10 -7.99 3.84 -3.59
C GLY A 10 -8.98 2.77 -4.06
N LYS A 11 -9.82 3.11 -5.03
CA LYS A 11 -10.79 2.18 -5.62
C LYS A 11 -10.11 1.07 -6.40
N GLU A 12 -9.09 1.39 -7.19
CA GLU A 12 -8.34 0.38 -7.96
C GLU A 12 -7.59 -0.59 -7.02
N ARG A 13 -7.00 -0.11 -5.94
CA ARG A 13 -6.34 -0.95 -4.93
C ARG A 13 -7.32 -1.86 -4.21
N LEU A 14 -8.51 -1.35 -3.84
CA LEU A 14 -9.56 -2.16 -3.24
C LEU A 14 -10.04 -3.25 -4.21
N SER A 15 -10.26 -2.90 -5.47
CA SER A 15 -10.65 -3.86 -6.50
C SER A 15 -9.61 -4.98 -6.68
N GLY A 16 -8.31 -4.62 -6.67
CA GLY A 16 -7.22 -5.62 -6.71
C GLY A 16 -7.22 -6.55 -5.48
N TYR A 17 -7.46 -6.00 -4.28
CA TYR A 17 -7.59 -6.80 -3.07
C TYR A 17 -8.78 -7.76 -3.14
N GLN A 18 -9.94 -7.28 -3.60
CA GLN A 18 -11.13 -8.12 -3.79
C GLN A 18 -10.88 -9.25 -4.81
N ALA A 19 -10.22 -8.94 -5.93
CA ALA A 19 -9.88 -9.93 -6.94
C ALA A 19 -8.95 -11.01 -6.38
N ALA A 20 -7.90 -10.62 -5.65
CA ALA A 20 -6.96 -11.57 -5.04
C ALA A 20 -7.64 -12.48 -4.01
N LEU A 21 -8.57 -11.96 -3.20
CA LEU A 21 -9.36 -12.78 -2.28
C LEU A 21 -10.23 -13.79 -3.04
N ALA A 22 -10.91 -13.35 -4.10
CA ALA A 22 -11.75 -14.21 -4.92
C ALA A 22 -10.95 -15.34 -5.59
N GLU A 23 -9.76 -15.03 -6.12
CA GLU A 23 -8.83 -16.02 -6.69
C GLU A 23 -8.35 -17.04 -5.66
N ALA A 24 -8.17 -16.61 -4.40
CA ALA A 24 -7.80 -17.49 -3.29
C ALA A 24 -9.01 -18.23 -2.66
N GLY A 25 -10.23 -18.04 -3.17
CA GLY A 25 -11.45 -18.64 -2.60
C GLY A 25 -11.85 -18.06 -1.25
N LEU A 26 -11.37 -16.85 -0.90
CA LEU A 26 -11.66 -16.18 0.35
C LEU A 26 -12.78 -15.15 0.19
N THR A 27 -13.58 -14.98 1.24
CA THR A 27 -14.70 -14.04 1.24
C THR A 27 -14.21 -12.63 1.61
N PHE A 28 -14.58 -11.65 0.79
CA PHE A 28 -14.37 -10.24 1.10
C PHE A 28 -15.28 -9.79 2.25
N SER A 29 -14.75 -8.98 3.16
CA SER A 29 -15.50 -8.33 4.24
C SER A 29 -15.24 -6.84 4.27
N GLU A 30 -16.29 -6.03 4.15
CA GLU A 30 -16.18 -4.57 4.29
C GLU A 30 -15.67 -4.15 5.68
N GLY A 31 -15.96 -4.93 6.72
CA GLY A 31 -15.48 -4.69 8.08
C GLY A 31 -13.95 -4.75 8.23
N LEU A 32 -13.24 -5.33 7.25
CA LEU A 32 -11.78 -5.36 7.19
C LEU A 32 -11.19 -4.25 6.29
N VAL A 33 -12.01 -3.34 5.81
CA VAL A 33 -11.56 -2.17 5.06
C VAL A 33 -11.51 -0.95 5.97
N PHE A 34 -10.32 -0.42 6.19
CA PHE A 34 -10.08 0.69 7.11
C PHE A 34 -9.71 1.95 6.33
N GLU A 35 -10.55 2.96 6.40
CA GLU A 35 -10.25 4.28 5.87
C GLU A 35 -9.50 5.13 6.91
N THR A 36 -8.47 5.83 6.45
CA THR A 36 -7.66 6.73 7.29
C THR A 36 -6.98 7.81 6.42
N THR A 37 -6.45 8.85 7.04
CA THR A 37 -5.63 9.86 6.37
C THR A 37 -4.19 9.37 6.20
N TYR A 38 -3.46 9.92 5.23
CA TYR A 38 -2.05 9.63 4.98
C TYR A 38 -1.17 10.32 6.03
N SER A 39 -0.98 9.67 7.18
CA SER A 39 -0.08 10.17 8.21
C SER A 39 0.28 9.10 9.24
N TYR A 40 1.45 9.23 9.84
CA TYR A 40 1.90 8.37 10.93
C TYR A 40 0.90 8.34 12.13
N PRO A 41 0.38 9.50 12.64
CA PRO A 41 -0.57 9.45 13.74
C PRO A 41 -1.88 8.73 13.42
N ALA A 42 -2.31 8.77 12.17
CA ALA A 42 -3.52 8.06 11.74
C ALA A 42 -3.27 6.53 11.73
N GLY A 43 -2.10 6.09 11.28
CA GLY A 43 -1.69 4.69 11.35
C GLY A 43 -1.61 4.19 12.79
N LEU A 44 -1.04 4.99 13.69
CA LEU A 44 -0.95 4.66 15.12
C LEU A 44 -2.33 4.43 15.76
N LYS A 45 -3.30 5.33 15.48
CA LYS A 45 -4.67 5.20 15.96
C LYS A 45 -5.42 4.00 15.36
N LEU A 46 -5.00 3.54 14.19
CA LEU A 46 -5.62 2.42 13.50
C LEU A 46 -5.32 1.08 14.18
N ALA A 47 -4.21 0.97 14.90
CA ALA A 47 -3.72 -0.28 15.48
C ALA A 47 -4.76 -0.98 16.37
N GLU A 48 -5.43 -0.26 17.27
CA GLU A 48 -6.46 -0.83 18.15
C GLU A 48 -7.64 -1.39 17.36
N ARG A 49 -8.07 -0.68 16.30
CA ARG A 49 -9.19 -1.13 15.46
C ARG A 49 -8.81 -2.37 14.65
N VAL A 50 -7.60 -2.40 14.11
CA VAL A 50 -7.08 -3.53 13.36
C VAL A 50 -6.93 -4.75 14.26
N LYS A 51 -6.35 -4.59 15.45
CA LYS A 51 -6.24 -5.64 16.45
C LYS A 51 -7.62 -6.21 16.85
N ALA A 52 -8.60 -5.35 17.10
CA ALA A 52 -9.96 -5.75 17.47
C ALA A 52 -10.73 -6.46 16.33
N SER A 53 -10.31 -6.30 15.07
CA SER A 53 -10.96 -6.93 13.92
C SER A 53 -10.67 -8.43 13.79
N GLY A 54 -9.66 -8.95 14.49
CA GLY A 54 -9.20 -10.33 14.36
C GLY A 54 -8.41 -10.61 13.07
N ALA A 55 -8.06 -9.57 12.29
CA ALA A 55 -7.18 -9.74 11.14
C ALA A 55 -5.77 -10.14 11.59
N THR A 56 -5.08 -10.93 10.77
CA THR A 56 -3.69 -11.37 10.98
C THR A 56 -2.71 -10.77 9.99
N ALA A 57 -3.22 -10.01 9.02
CA ALA A 57 -2.39 -9.31 8.04
C ALA A 57 -3.08 -8.04 7.54
N ALA A 58 -2.28 -7.08 7.07
CA ALA A 58 -2.78 -5.86 6.43
C ALA A 58 -1.96 -5.47 5.20
N VAL A 59 -2.67 -5.08 4.14
CA VAL A 59 -2.10 -4.31 3.05
C VAL A 59 -2.39 -2.84 3.32
N VAL A 60 -1.35 -2.03 3.44
CA VAL A 60 -1.42 -0.60 3.78
C VAL A 60 -0.97 0.22 2.58
N THR A 61 -1.80 1.15 2.15
CA THR A 61 -1.60 1.86 0.88
C THR A 61 -0.61 3.02 0.96
N ASP A 62 0.00 3.24 2.13
CA ASP A 62 0.94 4.33 2.37
C ASP A 62 1.96 3.96 3.46
N ASP A 63 3.23 4.34 3.26
CA ASP A 63 4.33 3.93 4.13
C ASP A 63 4.28 4.60 5.50
N GLU A 64 3.89 5.88 5.60
CA GLU A 64 3.77 6.56 6.91
C GLU A 64 2.66 5.94 7.75
N VAL A 65 1.54 5.60 7.12
CA VAL A 65 0.44 4.89 7.79
C VAL A 65 0.90 3.50 8.24
N ALA A 66 1.67 2.79 7.42
CA ALA A 66 2.20 1.47 7.75
C ALA A 66 3.17 1.52 8.94
N VAL A 67 4.04 2.53 8.99
CA VAL A 67 4.95 2.75 10.14
C VAL A 67 4.15 3.04 11.41
N GLY A 68 3.12 3.88 11.31
CA GLY A 68 2.22 4.17 12.43
C GLY A 68 1.50 2.91 12.93
N LEU A 69 0.93 2.13 12.02
CA LEU A 69 0.27 0.86 12.34
C LEU A 69 1.23 -0.13 13.00
N LEU A 70 2.42 -0.33 12.42
CA LEU A 70 3.45 -1.20 12.99
C LEU A 70 3.77 -0.82 14.44
N ASN A 71 4.08 0.46 14.66
CA ASN A 71 4.44 0.93 16.00
C ASN A 71 3.27 0.79 16.99
N GLY A 72 2.03 1.05 16.56
CA GLY A 72 0.84 0.86 17.39
C GLY A 72 0.61 -0.60 17.77
N LEU A 73 0.77 -1.53 16.83
CA LEU A 73 0.66 -2.97 17.08
C LEU A 73 1.76 -3.45 18.03
N VAL A 74 3.03 -3.12 17.77
CA VAL A 74 4.16 -3.49 18.62
C VAL A 74 4.00 -2.93 20.04
N ASN A 75 3.59 -1.67 20.18
CA ASN A 75 3.35 -1.04 21.49
C ASN A 75 2.19 -1.72 22.26
N SER A 76 1.26 -2.37 21.56
CA SER A 76 0.17 -3.14 22.16
C SER A 76 0.49 -4.63 22.35
N GLY A 77 1.77 -5.03 22.16
CA GLY A 77 2.27 -6.37 22.40
C GLY A 77 2.03 -7.37 21.27
N VAL A 78 1.73 -6.91 20.06
CA VAL A 78 1.60 -7.76 18.87
C VAL A 78 2.97 -7.94 18.22
N ASN A 79 3.39 -9.19 17.98
CA ASN A 79 4.64 -9.46 17.28
C ASN A 79 4.43 -9.41 15.77
N VAL A 80 5.31 -8.69 15.07
CA VAL A 80 5.33 -8.61 13.61
C VAL A 80 6.65 -9.22 13.14
N PRO A 81 6.62 -10.24 12.28
CA PRO A 81 5.50 -10.77 11.49
C PRO A 81 4.77 -11.96 12.12
N GLU A 82 5.10 -12.40 13.35
CA GLU A 82 4.63 -13.67 13.92
C GLU A 82 3.12 -13.71 14.10
N ASP A 83 2.56 -12.68 14.74
CA ASP A 83 1.13 -12.56 15.05
C ASP A 83 0.37 -11.75 13.99
N PHE A 84 1.07 -10.82 13.32
CA PHE A 84 0.47 -9.93 12.34
C PHE A 84 1.46 -9.55 11.24
N GLU A 85 1.05 -9.68 9.98
CA GLU A 85 1.88 -9.32 8.83
C GLU A 85 1.49 -7.98 8.23
N ILE A 86 2.48 -7.19 7.77
CA ILE A 86 2.24 -5.89 7.14
C ILE A 86 2.97 -5.83 5.81
N ILE A 87 2.22 -5.48 4.76
CA ILE A 87 2.77 -5.10 3.45
C ILE A 87 2.32 -3.67 3.17
N THR A 88 3.25 -2.80 2.79
CA THR A 88 2.96 -1.42 2.41
C THR A 88 3.13 -1.17 0.92
N ALA A 89 2.92 0.05 0.46
CA ALA A 89 3.08 0.46 -0.94
C ALA A 89 3.85 1.78 -1.00
N ASN A 90 4.72 1.90 -1.97
CA ASN A 90 5.60 2.99 -2.41
C ASN A 90 7.08 2.70 -2.20
N ASN A 91 7.47 1.87 -1.23
CA ASN A 91 8.86 1.51 -0.93
C ASN A 91 9.76 2.74 -0.68
N SER A 92 9.24 3.71 0.08
CA SER A 92 10.04 4.87 0.49
C SER A 92 11.07 4.46 1.56
N VAL A 93 12.09 5.29 1.75
CA VAL A 93 13.22 5.01 2.66
C VAL A 93 12.79 4.72 4.10
N ILE A 94 11.65 5.24 4.56
CA ILE A 94 11.17 4.99 5.93
C ILE A 94 10.85 3.52 6.19
N THR A 95 10.55 2.72 5.15
CA THR A 95 10.29 1.28 5.28
C THR A 95 11.51 0.49 5.76
N GLU A 96 12.71 1.04 5.59
CA GLU A 96 13.98 0.44 6.01
C GLU A 96 14.38 0.84 7.44
N PHE A 97 13.79 1.91 7.97
CA PHE A 97 14.12 2.43 9.30
C PHE A 97 13.30 1.80 10.42
N THR A 98 12.29 1.02 10.08
CA THR A 98 11.45 0.31 11.07
C THR A 98 12.10 -0.98 11.58
N ARG A 99 11.57 -1.51 12.69
CA ARG A 99 11.91 -2.85 13.21
C ARG A 99 10.63 -3.57 13.61
N PRO A 100 10.29 -4.64 12.87
CA PRO A 100 10.95 -5.14 11.64
C PRO A 100 10.85 -4.14 10.47
N THR A 101 11.73 -4.29 9.47
CA THR A 101 11.67 -3.52 8.22
C THR A 101 10.45 -3.93 7.42
N LEU A 102 9.79 -2.94 6.76
CA LEU A 102 8.51 -3.17 6.08
C LEU A 102 8.69 -3.75 4.67
N SER A 103 8.01 -4.86 4.42
CA SER A 103 7.80 -5.40 3.07
C SER A 103 6.92 -4.43 2.27
N SER A 104 7.26 -4.18 1.02
CA SER A 104 6.59 -3.14 0.24
C SER A 104 6.41 -3.50 -1.22
N ILE A 105 5.30 -3.05 -1.79
CA ILE A 105 5.12 -2.96 -3.23
C ILE A 105 5.96 -1.78 -3.72
N GLU A 106 6.88 -2.04 -4.64
CA GLU A 106 7.75 -1.04 -5.23
C GLU A 106 7.15 -0.47 -6.51
N GLN A 107 6.97 0.85 -6.54
CA GLN A 107 6.53 1.55 -7.73
C GLN A 107 7.75 1.99 -8.55
N PRO A 108 7.74 1.87 -9.89
CA PRO A 108 8.84 2.28 -10.75
C PRO A 108 8.84 3.81 -10.93
N LEU A 109 9.09 4.58 -9.86
CA LEU A 109 8.93 6.04 -9.83
C LEU A 109 9.81 6.76 -10.85
N TYR A 110 11.04 6.29 -11.07
CA TYR A 110 11.92 6.84 -12.09
C TYR A 110 11.33 6.68 -13.49
N ASP A 111 10.87 5.48 -13.83
CA ASP A 111 10.28 5.18 -15.12
C ASP A 111 8.95 5.91 -15.32
N LEU A 112 8.16 6.06 -14.26
CA LEU A 112 6.95 6.88 -14.26
C LEU A 112 7.26 8.32 -14.66
N GLY A 113 8.29 8.92 -14.07
CA GLY A 113 8.76 10.27 -14.41
C GLY A 113 9.26 10.35 -15.85
N ALA A 114 10.14 9.44 -16.26
CA ALA A 114 10.74 9.42 -17.59
C ALA A 114 9.70 9.22 -18.71
N VAL A 115 8.77 8.27 -18.51
CA VAL A 115 7.70 8.00 -19.49
C VAL A 115 6.72 9.17 -19.56
N SER A 116 6.34 9.75 -18.42
CA SER A 116 5.45 10.92 -18.36
C SER A 116 6.05 12.11 -19.11
N MET A 117 7.34 12.42 -18.89
CA MET A 117 8.02 13.50 -19.61
C MET A 117 8.11 13.24 -21.10
N ARG A 118 8.40 12.00 -21.50
CA ARG A 118 8.44 11.63 -22.93
C ARG A 118 7.08 11.84 -23.60
N LEU A 119 6.02 11.38 -22.96
CA LEU A 119 4.65 11.56 -23.47
C LEU A 119 4.27 13.04 -23.55
N LEU A 120 4.56 13.81 -22.51
CA LEU A 120 4.31 15.25 -22.49
C LEU A 120 5.05 15.97 -23.62
N THR A 121 6.33 15.67 -23.83
CA THR A 121 7.14 16.25 -24.91
C THR A 121 6.52 15.95 -26.29
N LYS A 122 6.12 14.71 -26.54
CA LYS A 122 5.42 14.36 -27.79
C LYS A 122 4.13 15.17 -27.97
N MET A 123 3.31 15.28 -26.93
CA MET A 123 2.09 16.06 -27.00
C MET A 123 2.35 17.55 -27.25
N MET A 124 3.37 18.12 -26.64
CA MET A 124 3.78 19.52 -26.89
C MET A 124 4.23 19.73 -28.33
N ASN A 125 4.91 18.78 -28.92
CA ASN A 125 5.34 18.79 -30.33
C ASN A 125 4.20 18.46 -31.31
N LYS A 126 2.97 18.21 -30.82
CA LYS A 126 1.82 17.77 -31.61
C LYS A 126 2.08 16.45 -32.35
N GLU A 127 2.96 15.61 -31.83
CA GLU A 127 3.17 14.26 -32.32
C GLU A 127 2.01 13.35 -31.92
N GLU A 128 1.73 12.34 -32.72
CA GLU A 128 0.71 11.35 -32.40
C GLU A 128 1.18 10.47 -31.24
N VAL A 129 0.36 10.37 -30.19
CA VAL A 129 0.63 9.52 -29.04
C VAL A 129 -0.32 8.32 -29.10
N GLU A 130 0.23 7.16 -29.44
CA GLU A 130 -0.52 5.90 -29.40
C GLU A 130 -0.82 5.54 -27.94
N GLY A 131 -2.10 5.46 -27.63
CA GLY A 131 -2.61 5.07 -26.30
C GLY A 131 -2.52 6.18 -25.25
N LYS A 132 -3.63 6.39 -24.56
CA LYS A 132 -3.77 7.40 -23.48
C LYS A 132 -3.35 6.86 -22.10
N ARG A 133 -2.97 5.58 -22.00
CA ARG A 133 -2.65 4.90 -20.74
C ARG A 133 -1.43 4.01 -20.94
N VAL A 134 -0.40 4.25 -20.15
CA VAL A 134 0.78 3.39 -20.06
C VAL A 134 0.80 2.76 -18.67
N ILE A 135 0.88 1.44 -18.62
CA ILE A 135 1.00 0.69 -17.36
C ILE A 135 2.45 0.23 -17.27
N LEU A 136 3.12 0.61 -16.19
CA LEU A 136 4.47 0.19 -15.88
C LEU A 136 4.46 -0.99 -14.88
N PRO A 137 5.39 -1.93 -14.99
CA PRO A 137 5.50 -3.03 -14.06
C PRO A 137 5.87 -2.52 -12.66
N HIS A 138 5.32 -3.16 -11.64
CA HIS A 138 5.68 -2.93 -10.24
C HIS A 138 6.59 -4.06 -9.74
N GLY A 139 7.33 -3.79 -8.66
CA GLY A 139 8.11 -4.77 -7.93
C GLY A 139 7.49 -5.11 -6.57
N PHE A 140 8.05 -6.12 -5.92
CA PHE A 140 7.78 -6.43 -4.53
C PHE A 140 9.09 -6.64 -3.78
N VAL A 141 9.30 -5.88 -2.71
CA VAL A 141 10.47 -6.00 -1.84
C VAL A 141 10.04 -6.66 -0.54
N LYS A 142 10.36 -7.95 -0.41
CA LYS A 142 10.12 -8.71 0.82
C LYS A 142 11.13 -8.31 1.88
N ARG A 143 10.64 -8.00 3.09
CA ARG A 143 11.45 -7.67 4.27
C ARG A 143 10.92 -8.39 5.51
N GLY A 144 11.24 -7.88 6.69
CA GLY A 144 10.94 -8.52 7.97
C GLY A 144 9.49 -8.45 8.44
N SER A 145 8.61 -7.66 7.83
CA SER A 145 7.21 -7.52 8.28
C SER A 145 6.22 -8.50 7.65
N SER A 146 6.68 -9.39 6.77
CA SER A 146 5.86 -10.49 6.20
C SER A 146 6.68 -11.76 6.04
N LYS A 147 6.00 -12.90 6.13
CA LYS A 147 6.57 -14.25 5.96
C LYS A 147 6.70 -14.66 4.50
#